data_dc312663a86dbf3fd517ca818d3523af
#
_entry.id   dc312663a86dbf3fd517ca818d3523af
#
_cell.length_a   1.000
_cell.length_b   1.000
_cell.length_c   1.000
_cell.angle_alpha   90.00
_cell.angle_beta   90.00
_cell.angle_gamma   90.00
#
_symmetry.space_group_name_H-M   'P 1'
#
loop_
_entity.id
_entity.type
_entity.pdbx_description
1 polymer ?
#
loop_
_entity_poly.entity_id
_entity_poly.type
_entity_poly.pdbx_seq_one_letter_code
_entity_poly.pdbx_strand_id
1 'polypeptide(L)'
;RNIDKSWAVQHNPGSGGDDTDWRTEYAKRVGAVMDYLGGDNRTLIWVGIPNDDNPDVTARLQVQNEVVMAEAAKRPKVVFVDTWRRFSGLSGGFAEYVQDPRDNVVKDVRADDGFHLNETGAEILALDIAQAIRNELRARGGAV
;
A
#
# COMPACT_ATOMS: atom_id res chain seq x y z
N ARG A 1 -16.20 -11.66 13.17
CA ARG A 1 -17.40 -11.60 12.31
C ARG A 1 -17.04 -12.22 10.98
N ASN A 2 -17.73 -13.27 10.54
CA ASN A 2 -17.58 -13.79 9.19
C ASN A 2 -17.98 -12.69 8.21
N ILE A 3 -17.03 -12.31 7.34
CA ILE A 3 -17.34 -11.47 6.18
C ILE A 3 -18.25 -12.33 5.30
N ASP A 4 -19.42 -11.82 4.99
CA ASP A 4 -20.31 -12.48 4.04
C ASP A 4 -19.59 -12.57 2.69
N LYS A 5 -19.21 -13.80 2.32
CA LYS A 5 -18.49 -14.05 1.08
C LYS A 5 -19.32 -13.68 -0.15
N SER A 6 -20.65 -13.69 -0.04
CA SER A 6 -21.55 -13.30 -1.13
C SER A 6 -21.42 -11.81 -1.44
N TRP A 7 -21.24 -10.98 -0.43
CA TRP A 7 -21.00 -9.54 -0.59
C TRP A 7 -19.69 -9.26 -1.33
N ALA A 8 -18.61 -9.96 -0.95
CA ALA A 8 -17.29 -9.80 -1.59
C ALA A 8 -17.27 -10.22 -3.07
N VAL A 9 -18.11 -11.20 -3.45
CA VAL A 9 -18.23 -11.64 -4.84
C VAL A 9 -19.07 -10.68 -5.68
N GLN A 10 -20.11 -10.09 -5.10
CA GLN A 10 -21.02 -9.19 -5.81
C GLN A 10 -20.45 -7.79 -6.03
N HIS A 11 -19.52 -7.35 -5.17
CA HIS A 11 -18.98 -5.99 -5.14
C HIS A 11 -17.46 -6.00 -5.37
N ASN A 12 -16.98 -6.77 -6.33
CA ASN A 12 -15.57 -6.93 -6.62
C ASN A 12 -14.99 -5.61 -7.19
N PRO A 13 -14.09 -4.90 -6.47
CA PRO A 13 -13.56 -3.63 -6.93
C PRO A 13 -12.68 -3.81 -8.19
N GLY A 14 -12.69 -2.80 -9.06
CA GLY A 14 -11.85 -2.79 -10.26
C GLY A 14 -12.29 -3.74 -11.38
N SER A 15 -13.49 -4.33 -11.29
CA SER A 15 -14.03 -5.22 -12.33
C SER A 15 -14.81 -4.49 -13.43
N GLY A 16 -14.81 -3.14 -13.42
CA GLY A 16 -15.56 -2.33 -14.38
C GLY A 16 -17.04 -2.15 -14.04
N GLY A 17 -17.52 -2.74 -12.93
CA GLY A 17 -18.85 -2.52 -12.37
C GLY A 17 -18.90 -1.36 -11.37
N ASP A 18 -20.09 -1.11 -10.81
CA ASP A 18 -20.26 -0.15 -9.71
C ASP A 18 -19.64 -0.71 -8.42
N ASP A 19 -18.55 -0.12 -7.97
CA ASP A 19 -17.83 -0.49 -6.75
C ASP A 19 -18.09 0.47 -5.56
N THR A 20 -19.10 1.35 -5.67
CA THR A 20 -19.38 2.40 -4.69
C THR A 20 -19.63 1.83 -3.29
N ASP A 21 -20.48 0.80 -3.18
CA ASP A 21 -20.80 0.18 -1.90
C ASP A 21 -19.57 -0.50 -1.29
N TRP A 22 -18.77 -1.16 -2.12
CA TRP A 22 -17.53 -1.78 -1.67
C TRP A 22 -16.54 -0.73 -1.15
N ARG A 23 -16.33 0.36 -1.90
CA ARG A 23 -15.46 1.47 -1.48
C ARG A 23 -15.91 2.07 -0.16
N THR A 24 -17.21 2.28 -0.01
CA THR A 24 -17.81 2.85 1.21
C THR A 24 -17.57 1.96 2.43
N GLU A 25 -17.85 0.66 2.32
CA GLU A 25 -17.66 -0.28 3.43
C GLU A 25 -16.18 -0.50 3.72
N TYR A 26 -15.32 -0.59 2.70
CA TYR A 26 -13.89 -0.73 2.89
C TYR A 26 -13.28 0.51 3.56
N ALA A 27 -13.64 1.72 3.11
CA ALA A 27 -13.22 2.98 3.74
C ALA A 27 -13.59 3.04 5.23
N LYS A 28 -14.81 2.63 5.59
CA LYS A 28 -15.26 2.55 6.98
C LYS A 28 -14.39 1.62 7.82
N ARG A 29 -14.04 0.44 7.29
CA ARG A 29 -13.18 -0.54 7.99
C ARG A 29 -11.75 -0.05 8.12
N VAL A 30 -11.18 0.47 7.03
CA VAL A 30 -9.83 1.04 7.01
C VAL A 30 -9.74 2.20 8.01
N GLY A 31 -10.71 3.13 7.98
CA GLY A 31 -10.78 4.24 8.91
C GLY A 31 -10.83 3.79 10.36
N ALA A 32 -11.67 2.80 10.69
CA ALA A 32 -11.76 2.25 12.04
C ALA A 32 -10.45 1.63 12.53
N VAL A 33 -9.73 0.91 11.65
CA VAL A 33 -8.39 0.35 11.98
C VAL A 33 -7.39 1.47 12.21
N MET A 34 -7.37 2.49 11.33
CA MET A 34 -6.48 3.65 11.48
C MET A 34 -6.72 4.41 12.79
N ASP A 35 -7.99 4.62 13.15
CA ASP A 35 -8.37 5.31 14.39
C ASP A 35 -7.97 4.48 15.63
N TYR A 36 -8.15 3.17 15.58
CA TYR A 36 -7.76 2.28 16.68
C TYR A 36 -6.23 2.20 16.87
N LEU A 37 -5.48 2.04 15.78
CA LEU A 37 -4.01 1.90 15.83
C LEU A 37 -3.30 3.24 15.99
N GLY A 38 -3.82 4.33 15.41
CA GLY A 38 -3.28 5.68 15.48
C GLY A 38 -3.70 6.48 16.71
N GLY A 39 -4.43 5.88 17.67
CA GLY A 39 -4.85 6.53 18.92
C GLY A 39 -3.68 6.81 19.87
N ASP A 40 -3.93 7.54 20.96
CA ASP A 40 -2.98 7.77 22.07
C ASP A 40 -1.62 8.37 21.64
N ASN A 41 -1.65 9.32 20.70
CA ASN A 41 -0.45 9.98 20.20
C ASN A 41 0.55 9.07 19.43
N ARG A 42 0.10 7.91 18.97
CA ARG A 42 0.88 7.02 18.10
C ARG A 42 0.81 7.47 16.64
N THR A 43 1.88 7.29 15.90
CA THR A 43 1.85 7.36 14.43
C THR A 43 1.66 5.96 13.88
N LEU A 44 0.72 5.81 12.97
CA LEU A 44 0.53 4.60 12.19
C LEU A 44 1.24 4.76 10.84
N ILE A 45 2.14 3.85 10.51
CA ILE A 45 2.71 3.73 9.18
C ILE A 45 1.97 2.62 8.46
N TRP A 46 1.21 3.00 7.42
CA TRP A 46 0.46 2.08 6.58
C TRP A 46 1.23 1.82 5.29
N VAL A 47 1.59 0.58 5.06
CA VAL A 47 2.28 0.18 3.83
C VAL A 47 1.25 -0.20 2.78
N GLY A 48 1.30 0.44 1.61
CA GLY A 48 0.44 0.13 0.48
C GLY A 48 0.74 -1.24 -0.13
N ILE A 49 -0.10 -1.66 -1.06
CA ILE A 49 0.05 -2.92 -1.79
C ILE A 49 0.69 -2.61 -3.15
N PRO A 50 1.76 -3.30 -3.57
CA PRO A 50 2.30 -3.14 -4.92
C PRO A 50 1.34 -3.69 -5.98
N ASN A 51 1.56 -3.33 -7.24
CA ASN A 51 0.82 -3.90 -8.37
C ASN A 51 1.21 -5.36 -8.63
N ASP A 52 0.39 -6.03 -9.41
CA ASP A 52 0.48 -7.44 -9.80
C ASP A 52 0.75 -7.53 -11.31
N ASP A 53 1.32 -8.63 -11.81
CA ASP A 53 1.50 -8.87 -13.23
C ASP A 53 0.18 -9.10 -13.97
N ASN A 54 -0.85 -9.56 -13.25
CA ASN A 54 -2.20 -9.70 -13.75
C ASN A 54 -2.93 -8.35 -13.70
N PRO A 55 -3.34 -7.78 -14.86
CA PRO A 55 -3.99 -6.47 -14.90
C PRO A 55 -5.34 -6.41 -14.17
N ASP A 56 -6.08 -7.51 -14.09
CA ASP A 56 -7.36 -7.56 -13.38
C ASP A 56 -7.15 -7.51 -11.85
N VAL A 57 -6.11 -8.17 -11.36
CA VAL A 57 -5.70 -8.11 -9.95
C VAL A 57 -5.18 -6.71 -9.64
N THR A 58 -4.31 -6.17 -10.49
CA THR A 58 -3.76 -4.82 -10.37
C THR A 58 -4.86 -3.76 -10.28
N ALA A 59 -5.91 -3.83 -11.11
CA ALA A 59 -7.03 -2.89 -11.04
C ALA A 59 -7.74 -2.91 -9.67
N ARG A 60 -7.88 -4.08 -9.05
CA ARG A 60 -8.48 -4.22 -7.71
C ARG A 60 -7.58 -3.68 -6.60
N LEU A 61 -6.28 -3.95 -6.69
CA LEU A 61 -5.28 -3.46 -5.73
C LEU A 61 -5.16 -1.93 -5.80
N GLN A 62 -5.29 -1.35 -7.00
CA GLN A 62 -5.33 0.09 -7.18
C GLN A 62 -6.49 0.72 -6.40
N VAL A 63 -7.71 0.17 -6.55
CA VAL A 63 -8.90 0.64 -5.81
C VAL A 63 -8.68 0.55 -4.30
N GLN A 64 -8.07 -0.53 -3.81
CA GLN A 64 -7.75 -0.68 -2.39
C GLN A 64 -6.79 0.40 -1.89
N ASN A 65 -5.69 0.65 -2.63
CA ASN A 65 -4.73 1.70 -2.28
C ASN A 65 -5.37 3.10 -2.32
N GLU A 66 -6.20 3.39 -3.33
CA GLU A 66 -6.92 4.67 -3.43
C GLU A 66 -7.77 4.95 -2.18
N VAL A 67 -8.53 3.95 -1.72
CA VAL A 67 -9.36 4.08 -0.52
C VAL A 67 -8.50 4.27 0.72
N VAL A 68 -7.42 3.49 0.87
CA VAL A 68 -6.49 3.61 2.01
C VAL A 68 -5.82 4.99 2.03
N MET A 69 -5.35 5.48 0.89
CA MET A 69 -4.74 6.81 0.77
C MET A 69 -5.72 7.92 1.13
N ALA A 70 -6.98 7.81 0.66
CA ALA A 70 -8.03 8.77 0.98
C ALA A 70 -8.37 8.79 2.48
N GLU A 71 -8.39 7.63 3.14
CA GLU A 71 -8.61 7.54 4.59
C GLU A 71 -7.39 8.02 5.40
N ALA A 72 -6.17 7.72 4.94
CA ALA A 72 -4.93 8.23 5.55
C ALA A 72 -4.86 9.76 5.49
N ALA A 73 -5.24 10.36 4.36
CA ALA A 73 -5.24 11.82 4.18
C ALA A 73 -6.14 12.58 5.18
N LYS A 74 -7.15 11.92 5.75
CA LYS A 74 -8.03 12.50 6.78
C LYS A 74 -7.41 12.46 8.19
N ARG A 75 -6.27 11.77 8.36
CA ARG A 75 -5.67 11.45 9.66
C ARG A 75 -4.21 11.88 9.72
N PRO A 76 -3.88 13.00 10.38
CA PRO A 76 -2.52 13.56 10.36
C PRO A 76 -1.45 12.66 11.01
N LYS A 77 -1.88 11.61 11.73
CA LYS A 77 -0.99 10.61 12.34
C LYS A 77 -0.89 9.30 11.56
N VAL A 78 -1.45 9.25 10.36
CA VAL A 78 -1.31 8.10 9.46
C VAL A 78 -0.40 8.48 8.31
N VAL A 79 0.71 7.78 8.18
CA VAL A 79 1.68 7.94 7.10
C VAL A 79 1.52 6.77 6.14
N PHE A 80 1.23 7.08 4.88
CA PHE A 80 1.13 6.06 3.84
C PHE A 80 2.47 5.89 3.13
N VAL A 81 2.97 4.65 3.05
CA VAL A 81 4.16 4.28 2.26
C VAL A 81 3.68 3.76 0.91
N ASP A 82 3.99 4.49 -0.16
CA ASP A 82 3.55 4.21 -1.52
C ASP A 82 4.43 3.13 -2.18
N THR A 83 4.01 1.88 -2.03
CA THR A 83 4.65 0.73 -2.68
C THR A 83 4.38 0.68 -4.18
N TRP A 84 3.25 1.22 -4.64
CA TRP A 84 2.92 1.23 -6.06
C TRP A 84 3.96 1.98 -6.88
N ARG A 85 4.25 3.22 -6.48
CA ARG A 85 5.27 4.04 -7.13
C ARG A 85 6.65 3.40 -7.06
N ARG A 86 6.99 2.76 -5.95
CA ARG A 86 8.31 2.13 -5.74
C ARG A 86 8.54 0.95 -6.67
N PHE A 87 7.50 0.11 -6.87
CA PHE A 87 7.60 -1.15 -7.59
C PHE A 87 6.87 -1.16 -8.94
N SER A 88 6.71 0.02 -9.53
CA SER A 88 6.22 0.20 -10.90
C SER A 88 7.36 0.52 -11.86
N GLY A 89 7.19 0.10 -13.12
CA GLY A 89 8.04 0.51 -14.22
C GLY A 89 7.81 1.99 -14.62
N LEU A 90 8.58 2.46 -15.57
CA LEU A 90 8.50 3.84 -16.08
C LEU A 90 7.11 4.20 -16.63
N SER A 91 6.35 3.20 -17.11
CA SER A 91 4.97 3.37 -17.57
C SER A 91 3.92 3.35 -16.46
N GLY A 92 4.32 3.13 -15.19
CA GLY A 92 3.43 2.99 -14.04
C GLY A 92 2.79 1.60 -13.86
N GLY A 93 3.07 0.65 -14.77
CA GLY A 93 2.61 -0.74 -14.70
C GLY A 93 3.54 -1.64 -13.87
N PHE A 94 3.19 -2.92 -13.80
CA PHE A 94 4.01 -3.94 -13.16
C PHE A 94 5.47 -3.91 -13.63
N ALA A 95 6.39 -4.06 -12.69
CA ALA A 95 7.80 -4.20 -12.98
C ALA A 95 8.39 -5.32 -12.11
N GLU A 96 9.03 -6.27 -12.79
CA GLU A 96 9.84 -7.30 -12.17
C GLU A 96 11.18 -6.74 -11.70
N TYR A 97 11.71 -5.75 -12.43
CA TYR A 97 12.98 -5.10 -12.17
C TYR A 97 12.79 -3.62 -11.85
N VAL A 98 13.41 -3.16 -10.77
CA VAL A 98 13.45 -1.73 -10.41
C VAL A 98 14.87 -1.30 -10.04
N GLN A 99 15.13 0.00 -10.06
CA GLN A 99 16.40 0.53 -9.61
C GLN A 99 16.50 0.49 -8.08
N ASP A 100 17.52 -0.18 -7.56
CA ASP A 100 17.84 -0.19 -6.14
C ASP A 100 18.41 1.17 -5.72
N PRO A 101 17.79 1.88 -4.75
CA PRO A 101 18.26 3.20 -4.33
C PRO A 101 19.61 3.19 -3.60
N ARG A 102 20.12 2.02 -3.22
CA ARG A 102 21.41 1.89 -2.50
C ARG A 102 22.61 2.03 -3.42
N ASP A 103 22.49 1.55 -4.66
CA ASP A 103 23.60 1.49 -5.63
C ASP A 103 23.23 1.94 -7.04
N ASN A 104 21.96 2.29 -7.26
CA ASN A 104 21.38 2.68 -8.55
C ASN A 104 21.44 1.57 -9.62
N VAL A 105 21.61 0.32 -9.22
CA VAL A 105 21.58 -0.84 -10.12
C VAL A 105 20.17 -1.37 -10.26
N VAL A 106 19.78 -1.74 -11.47
CA VAL A 106 18.48 -2.39 -11.73
C VAL A 106 18.55 -3.84 -11.25
N LYS A 107 17.63 -4.23 -10.39
CA LYS A 107 17.58 -5.56 -9.76
C LYS A 107 16.19 -6.15 -9.88
N ASP A 108 16.13 -7.47 -9.92
CA ASP A 108 14.92 -8.23 -9.74
C ASP A 108 14.39 -8.06 -8.31
N VAL A 109 13.12 -7.71 -8.17
CA VAL A 109 12.47 -7.39 -6.89
C VAL A 109 11.20 -8.21 -6.66
N ARG A 110 10.86 -9.12 -7.57
CA ARG A 110 9.63 -9.93 -7.48
C ARG A 110 9.94 -11.40 -7.30
N ALA A 111 9.04 -12.08 -6.63
CA ALA A 111 9.01 -13.55 -6.64
C ALA A 111 8.38 -14.05 -7.95
N ASP A 112 8.59 -15.34 -8.25
CA ASP A 112 8.13 -15.99 -9.50
C ASP A 112 6.59 -16.04 -9.64
N ASP A 113 5.86 -15.62 -8.62
CA ASP A 113 4.38 -15.60 -8.64
C ASP A 113 3.78 -14.31 -9.25
N GLY A 114 4.63 -13.38 -9.69
CA GLY A 114 4.19 -12.13 -10.32
C GLY A 114 3.58 -11.09 -9.38
N PHE A 115 3.61 -11.34 -8.06
CA PHE A 115 3.01 -10.44 -7.06
C PHE A 115 3.94 -10.13 -5.89
N HIS A 116 4.38 -11.14 -5.15
CA HIS A 116 5.18 -10.91 -3.94
C HIS A 116 6.54 -10.30 -4.25
N LEU A 117 7.06 -9.55 -3.29
CA LEU A 117 8.44 -9.10 -3.34
C LEU A 117 9.36 -10.25 -2.96
N ASN A 118 10.48 -10.38 -3.68
CA ASN A 118 11.58 -11.24 -3.27
C ASN A 118 12.40 -10.57 -2.15
N GLU A 119 13.49 -11.18 -1.71
CA GLU A 119 14.34 -10.64 -0.65
C GLU A 119 14.86 -9.23 -0.97
N THR A 120 15.33 -9.00 -2.21
CA THR A 120 15.81 -7.68 -2.65
C THR A 120 14.69 -6.63 -2.61
N GLY A 121 13.50 -6.99 -3.11
CA GLY A 121 12.32 -6.11 -3.05
C GLY A 121 11.89 -5.79 -1.62
N ALA A 122 11.92 -6.77 -0.73
CA ALA A 122 11.62 -6.58 0.69
C ALA A 122 12.65 -5.66 1.38
N GLU A 123 13.93 -5.78 1.06
CA GLU A 123 14.97 -4.88 1.57
C GLU A 123 14.77 -3.43 1.09
N ILE A 124 14.43 -3.23 -0.19
CA ILE A 124 14.14 -1.90 -0.73
C ILE A 124 12.91 -1.29 -0.03
N LEU A 125 11.86 -2.08 0.17
CA LEU A 125 10.67 -1.62 0.91
C LEU A 125 11.02 -1.25 2.36
N ALA A 126 11.88 -2.02 3.01
CA ALA A 126 12.33 -1.73 4.36
C ALA A 126 13.04 -0.36 4.47
N LEU A 127 13.76 0.07 3.42
CA LEU A 127 14.38 1.41 3.38
C LEU A 127 13.32 2.51 3.36
N ASP A 128 12.25 2.36 2.58
CA ASP A 128 11.16 3.34 2.51
C ASP A 128 10.40 3.42 3.84
N ILE A 129 10.13 2.28 4.47
CA ILE A 129 9.52 2.22 5.82
C ILE A 129 10.44 2.89 6.86
N ALA A 130 11.73 2.57 6.85
CA ALA A 130 12.70 3.17 7.75
C ALA A 130 12.81 4.69 7.55
N GLN A 131 12.69 5.15 6.30
CA GLN A 131 12.67 6.60 6.01
C GLN A 131 11.41 7.27 6.56
N ALA A 132 10.24 6.63 6.42
CA ALA A 132 9.00 7.14 7.00
C ALA A 132 9.09 7.23 8.54
N ILE A 133 9.67 6.23 9.19
CA ILE A 133 9.92 6.23 10.65
C ILE A 133 10.87 7.38 11.03
N ARG A 134 12.00 7.54 10.33
CA ARG A 134 12.94 8.65 10.60
C ARG A 134 12.29 10.02 10.46
N ASN A 135 11.48 10.22 9.42
CA ASN A 135 10.78 11.47 9.20
C ASN A 135 9.84 11.80 10.37
N GLU A 136 9.08 10.81 10.85
CA GLU A 136 8.20 10.96 12.01
C GLU A 136 8.96 11.26 13.31
N LEU A 137 10.06 10.56 13.56
CA LEU A 137 10.90 10.80 14.73
C LEU A 137 11.48 12.23 14.72
N ARG A 138 11.97 12.70 13.56
CA ARG A 138 12.45 14.07 13.40
C ARG A 138 11.34 15.11 13.64
N ALA A 139 10.16 14.88 13.09
CA ALA A 139 8.99 15.74 13.29
C ALA A 139 8.59 15.85 14.77
N ARG A 140 8.91 14.85 15.57
CA ARG A 140 8.72 14.84 17.03
C ARG A 140 9.91 15.34 17.84
N GLY A 141 10.96 15.87 17.18
CA GLY A 141 12.16 16.40 17.82
C GLY A 141 13.19 15.32 18.18
N GLY A 142 13.04 14.09 17.69
CA GLY A 142 14.04 13.04 17.86
C GLY A 142 15.29 13.26 17.00
N ALA A 143 16.47 12.98 17.55
CA ALA A 143 17.73 12.92 16.80
C ALA A 143 17.85 11.53 16.15
N VAL A 144 17.76 11.45 14.81
CA VAL A 144 17.87 10.22 14.00
C VAL A 144 18.63 10.48 12.69
#